data_4babf1ed8e812473dbf3ea02fd2f9085
#
_entry.id   4babf1ed8e812473dbf3ea02fd2f9085
#
_cell.length_a   1.000
_cell.length_b   1.000
_cell.length_c   1.000
_cell.angle_alpha   90.00
_cell.angle_beta   90.00
_cell.angle_gamma   90.00
#
_symmetry.space_group_name_H-M   'P 1'
#
loop_
_entity.id
_entity.type
_entity.pdbx_description
1 polymer ?
#
loop_
_entity_poly.entity_id
_entity_poly.type
_entity_poly.pdbx_seq_one_letter_code
_entity_poly.pdbx_strand_id
1 'polypeptide(L)'
;LIHQPDFLILDEPTNHLDLNMIEWLEDYLKNAASTLLMVTHDRYFLDRVCNDVLELEDSSLFRYKGHYSYFLKQRSERIHNQDKEIDKAKNQLRKEEDWIKRMPKARGTKAKYRIDNYHRLREVASQQTGQEELKIDFEASRMGKKILMAKNLTKNFGAQPLISGFSYQFERFDKIGIVGPNGCGK
;
A
#
# COMPACT_ATOMS: atom_id res chain seq x y z
N LEU A 1 -27.42 -3.82 -2.80
CA LEU A 1 -27.73 -4.37 -1.45
C LEU A 1 -29.22 -4.75 -1.30
N ILE A 2 -30.15 -4.07 -1.96
CA ILE A 2 -31.61 -4.28 -1.83
C ILE A 2 -32.04 -5.69 -2.31
N HIS A 3 -31.33 -6.28 -3.28
CA HIS A 3 -31.71 -7.56 -3.89
C HIS A 3 -30.97 -8.78 -3.33
N GLN A 4 -30.14 -8.63 -2.30
CA GLN A 4 -29.33 -9.70 -1.69
C GLN A 4 -28.66 -10.61 -2.75
N PRO A 5 -27.75 -10.07 -3.56
CA PRO A 5 -27.11 -10.84 -4.63
C PRO A 5 -26.18 -11.91 -4.07
N ASP A 6 -26.05 -13.04 -4.77
CA ASP A 6 -25.10 -14.11 -4.41
C ASP A 6 -23.65 -13.68 -4.58
N PHE A 7 -23.40 -12.73 -5.49
CA PHE A 7 -22.08 -12.17 -5.78
C PHE A 7 -22.13 -10.64 -5.85
N LEU A 8 -21.27 -9.98 -5.09
CA LEU A 8 -21.19 -8.53 -4.98
C LEU A 8 -19.82 -8.05 -5.40
N ILE A 9 -19.76 -7.07 -6.31
CA ILE A 9 -18.54 -6.39 -6.72
C ILE A 9 -18.61 -4.95 -6.23
N LEU A 10 -17.62 -4.51 -5.45
CA LEU A 10 -17.53 -3.16 -4.91
C LEU A 10 -16.20 -2.52 -5.31
N ASP A 11 -16.26 -1.29 -5.80
CA ASP A 11 -15.10 -0.47 -6.10
C ASP A 11 -15.11 0.76 -5.19
N GLU A 12 -14.07 0.89 -4.33
CA GLU A 12 -13.89 1.96 -3.35
C GLU A 12 -15.16 2.27 -2.53
N PRO A 13 -15.80 1.27 -1.87
CA PRO A 13 -17.12 1.45 -1.24
C PRO A 13 -17.10 2.38 -0.03
N THR A 14 -15.95 2.65 0.56
CA THR A 14 -15.79 3.57 1.71
C THR A 14 -15.63 5.03 1.31
N ASN A 15 -15.40 5.31 0.03
CA ASN A 15 -15.25 6.68 -0.45
C ASN A 15 -16.54 7.47 -0.22
N HIS A 16 -16.37 8.67 0.31
CA HIS A 16 -17.46 9.62 0.61
C HIS A 16 -18.44 9.17 1.71
N LEU A 17 -18.18 8.07 2.40
CA LEU A 17 -18.95 7.66 3.58
C LEU A 17 -18.38 8.33 4.85
N ASP A 18 -19.24 8.59 5.79
CA ASP A 18 -18.83 8.94 7.15
C ASP A 18 -18.60 7.68 8.00
N LEU A 19 -18.04 7.86 9.19
CA LEU A 19 -17.66 6.75 10.06
C LEU A 19 -18.83 5.82 10.38
N ASN A 20 -20.00 6.38 10.67
CA ASN A 20 -21.20 5.58 11.01
C ASN A 20 -21.65 4.72 9.82
N MET A 21 -21.56 5.27 8.60
CA MET A 21 -21.91 4.55 7.38
C MET A 21 -20.89 3.46 7.06
N ILE A 22 -19.60 3.70 7.33
CA ILE A 22 -18.55 2.70 7.17
C ILE A 22 -18.76 1.53 8.14
N GLU A 23 -19.01 1.81 9.42
CA GLU A 23 -19.30 0.79 10.44
C GLU A 23 -20.54 -0.03 10.08
N TRP A 24 -21.60 0.63 9.63
CA TRP A 24 -22.81 -0.07 9.16
C TRP A 24 -22.50 -0.98 7.97
N LEU A 25 -21.70 -0.51 6.98
CA LEU A 25 -21.35 -1.28 5.80
C LEU A 25 -20.48 -2.49 6.17
N GLU A 26 -19.51 -2.32 7.09
CA GLU A 26 -18.71 -3.42 7.62
C GLU A 26 -19.58 -4.53 8.22
N ASP A 27 -20.50 -4.16 9.09
CA ASP A 27 -21.38 -5.10 9.76
C ASP A 27 -22.33 -5.79 8.77
N TYR A 28 -22.84 -5.04 7.80
CA TYR A 28 -23.67 -5.60 6.73
C TYR A 28 -22.91 -6.66 5.91
N LEU A 29 -21.68 -6.31 5.45
CA LEU A 29 -20.90 -7.20 4.58
C LEU A 29 -20.37 -8.43 5.33
N LYS A 30 -20.05 -8.32 6.62
CA LYS A 30 -19.65 -9.47 7.46
C LYS A 30 -20.76 -10.49 7.62
N ASN A 31 -22.01 -10.03 7.72
CA ASN A 31 -23.17 -10.88 7.95
C ASN A 31 -23.86 -11.31 6.66
N ALA A 32 -23.49 -10.74 5.52
CA ALA A 32 -24.08 -11.10 4.24
C ALA A 32 -23.63 -12.50 3.79
N ALA A 33 -24.58 -13.31 3.34
CA ALA A 33 -24.31 -14.65 2.77
C ALA A 33 -23.81 -14.58 1.31
N SER A 34 -23.28 -13.43 0.87
CA SER A 34 -22.83 -13.17 -0.50
C SER A 34 -21.34 -13.37 -0.65
N THR A 35 -20.90 -13.80 -1.83
CA THR A 35 -19.49 -13.73 -2.21
C THR A 35 -19.15 -12.28 -2.57
N LEU A 36 -18.05 -11.76 -2.00
CA LEU A 36 -17.62 -10.38 -2.19
C LEU A 36 -16.30 -10.32 -2.95
N LEU A 37 -16.26 -9.50 -4.00
CA LEU A 37 -15.02 -8.99 -4.62
C LEU A 37 -14.96 -7.48 -4.44
N MET A 38 -13.90 -6.99 -3.80
CA MET A 38 -13.79 -5.57 -3.47
C MET A 38 -12.42 -5.02 -3.83
N VAL A 39 -12.42 -3.81 -4.37
CA VAL A 39 -11.21 -3.00 -4.56
C VAL A 39 -11.31 -1.79 -3.63
N THR A 40 -10.31 -1.59 -2.78
CA THR A 40 -10.25 -0.42 -1.90
C THR A 40 -8.84 -0.15 -1.39
N HIS A 41 -8.58 1.11 -1.03
CA HIS A 41 -7.36 1.55 -0.35
C HIS A 41 -7.51 1.58 1.18
N ASP A 42 -8.71 1.36 1.69
CA ASP A 42 -8.99 1.34 3.13
C ASP A 42 -8.55 0.01 3.75
N ARG A 43 -7.36 0.05 4.37
CA ARG A 43 -6.71 -1.12 5.00
C ARG A 43 -7.50 -1.66 6.18
N TYR A 44 -8.15 -0.77 6.94
CA TYR A 44 -8.95 -1.16 8.11
C TYR A 44 -10.21 -1.88 7.70
N PHE A 45 -10.84 -1.39 6.63
CA PHE A 45 -12.01 -2.02 6.05
C PHE A 45 -11.68 -3.41 5.48
N LEU A 46 -10.57 -3.52 4.72
CA LEU A 46 -10.07 -4.81 4.21
C LEU A 46 -9.82 -5.83 5.33
N ASP A 47 -9.16 -5.40 6.40
CA ASP A 47 -8.78 -6.28 7.52
C ASP A 47 -10.01 -6.82 8.27
N ARG A 48 -11.11 -6.06 8.29
CA ARG A 48 -12.34 -6.42 9.00
C ARG A 48 -13.33 -7.24 8.18
N VAL A 49 -13.35 -7.06 6.86
CA VAL A 49 -14.39 -7.64 5.98
C VAL A 49 -13.87 -8.81 5.15
N CYS A 50 -12.60 -8.77 4.71
CA CYS A 50 -12.07 -9.73 3.75
C CYS A 50 -11.38 -10.93 4.41
N ASN A 51 -11.57 -12.12 3.82
CA ASN A 51 -10.93 -13.37 4.25
C ASN A 51 -9.71 -13.72 3.40
N ASP A 52 -9.63 -13.17 2.19
CA ASP A 52 -8.57 -13.35 1.21
C ASP A 52 -8.17 -12.00 0.66
N VAL A 53 -6.89 -11.82 0.38
CA VAL A 53 -6.34 -10.64 -0.30
C VAL A 53 -5.72 -11.06 -1.62
N LEU A 54 -6.08 -10.37 -2.69
CA LEU A 54 -5.49 -10.52 -4.01
C LEU A 54 -4.60 -9.31 -4.29
N GLU A 55 -3.31 -9.55 -4.47
CA GLU A 55 -2.33 -8.52 -4.85
C GLU A 55 -2.05 -8.62 -6.34
N LEU A 56 -2.24 -7.52 -7.05
CA LEU A 56 -1.85 -7.39 -8.46
C LEU A 56 -0.53 -6.62 -8.52
N GLU A 57 0.53 -7.29 -8.96
CA GLU A 57 1.88 -6.72 -9.08
C GLU A 57 2.54 -7.25 -10.35
N ASP A 58 3.09 -6.39 -11.18
CA ASP A 58 3.80 -6.71 -12.43
C ASP A 58 3.04 -7.71 -13.32
N SER A 59 1.75 -7.46 -13.55
CA SER A 59 0.86 -8.34 -14.32
C SER A 59 0.67 -9.74 -13.74
N SER A 60 1.10 -9.97 -12.51
CA SER A 60 0.95 -11.22 -11.77
C SER A 60 -0.04 -11.05 -10.62
N LEU A 61 -0.84 -12.08 -10.37
CA LEU A 61 -1.84 -12.09 -9.30
C LEU A 61 -1.39 -13.04 -8.20
N PHE A 62 -1.19 -12.49 -7.01
CA PHE A 62 -0.83 -13.24 -5.81
C PHE A 62 -2.02 -13.31 -4.86
N ARG A 63 -2.33 -14.52 -4.39
CA ARG A 63 -3.40 -14.74 -3.43
C ARG A 63 -2.85 -15.03 -2.05
N TYR A 64 -3.34 -14.30 -1.05
CA TYR A 64 -3.02 -14.50 0.36
C TYR A 64 -4.29 -14.83 1.13
N LYS A 65 -4.31 -16.00 1.77
CA LYS A 65 -5.42 -16.40 2.65
C LYS A 65 -5.23 -15.79 4.02
N GLY A 66 -6.19 -15.02 4.48
CA GLY A 66 -6.18 -14.35 5.77
C GLY A 66 -6.47 -12.86 5.66
N HIS A 67 -6.44 -12.19 6.80
CA HIS A 67 -6.68 -10.75 6.89
C HIS A 67 -5.53 -9.92 6.31
N TYR A 68 -5.78 -8.65 6.10
CA TYR A 68 -4.82 -7.71 5.50
C TYR A 68 -3.48 -7.63 6.26
N SER A 69 -3.51 -7.69 7.58
CA SER A 69 -2.30 -7.74 8.43
C SER A 69 -1.43 -8.98 8.16
N TYR A 70 -2.04 -10.12 7.90
CA TYR A 70 -1.31 -11.34 7.50
C TYR A 70 -0.72 -11.22 6.09
N PHE A 71 -1.48 -10.64 5.16
CA PHE A 71 -0.98 -10.31 3.81
C PHE A 71 0.30 -9.47 3.87
N LEU A 72 0.33 -8.39 4.67
CA LEU A 72 1.51 -7.53 4.79
C LEU A 72 2.76 -8.30 5.24
N LYS A 73 2.59 -9.23 6.18
CA LYS A 73 3.69 -10.08 6.64
C LYS A 73 4.20 -10.99 5.53
N GLN A 74 3.30 -11.71 4.86
CA GLN A 74 3.66 -12.64 3.79
C GLN A 74 4.28 -11.91 2.57
N ARG A 75 3.76 -10.73 2.24
CA ARG A 75 4.34 -9.87 1.20
C ARG A 75 5.77 -9.45 1.55
N SER A 76 6.00 -9.01 2.77
CA SER A 76 7.33 -8.63 3.25
C SER A 76 8.32 -9.81 3.20
N GLU A 77 7.89 -11.00 3.61
CA GLU A 77 8.70 -12.23 3.51
C GLU A 77 9.00 -12.60 2.06
N ARG A 78 8.03 -12.48 1.15
CA ARG A 78 8.20 -12.73 -0.29
C ARG A 78 9.25 -11.78 -0.89
N ILE A 79 9.10 -10.47 -0.67
CA ILE A 79 10.03 -9.45 -1.15
C ILE A 79 11.43 -9.72 -0.62
N HIS A 80 11.56 -9.96 0.69
CA HIS A 80 12.86 -10.24 1.29
C HIS A 80 13.55 -11.50 0.74
N ASN A 81 12.78 -12.55 0.43
CA ASN A 81 13.32 -13.76 -0.19
C ASN A 81 13.76 -13.50 -1.63
N GLN A 82 12.99 -12.71 -2.37
CA GLN A 82 13.32 -12.29 -3.73
C GLN A 82 14.61 -11.44 -3.76
N ASP A 83 14.76 -10.49 -2.84
CA ASP A 83 15.98 -9.69 -2.69
C ASP A 83 17.21 -10.57 -2.43
N LYS A 84 17.08 -11.56 -1.55
CA LYS A 84 18.15 -12.50 -1.27
C LYS A 84 18.53 -13.35 -2.49
N GLU A 85 17.55 -13.73 -3.31
CA GLU A 85 17.82 -14.47 -4.56
C GLU A 85 18.53 -13.58 -5.58
N ILE A 86 18.12 -12.34 -5.72
CA ILE A 86 18.76 -11.35 -6.58
C ILE A 86 20.21 -11.10 -6.13
N ASP A 87 20.45 -10.93 -4.84
CA ASP A 87 21.79 -10.71 -4.31
C ASP A 87 22.70 -11.93 -4.50
N LYS A 88 22.17 -13.14 -4.32
CA LYS A 88 22.89 -14.38 -4.64
C LYS A 88 23.22 -14.45 -6.14
N ALA A 89 22.25 -14.11 -7.00
CA ALA A 89 22.46 -14.09 -8.44
C ALA A 89 23.52 -13.06 -8.85
N LYS A 90 23.49 -11.83 -8.27
CA LYS A 90 24.50 -10.80 -8.49
C LYS A 90 25.91 -11.26 -8.08
N ASN A 91 26.03 -11.92 -6.94
CA ASN A 91 27.31 -12.43 -6.44
C ASN A 91 27.86 -13.58 -7.33
N GLN A 92 26.98 -14.47 -7.82
CA GLN A 92 27.37 -15.52 -8.76
C GLN A 92 27.71 -14.94 -10.13
N LEU A 93 26.94 -13.97 -10.62
CA LEU A 93 27.18 -13.29 -11.89
C LEU A 93 28.58 -12.67 -11.92
N ARG A 94 28.99 -11.99 -10.85
CA ARG A 94 30.34 -11.39 -10.75
C ARG A 94 31.45 -12.45 -10.89
N LYS A 95 31.25 -13.64 -10.29
CA LYS A 95 32.21 -14.74 -10.42
C LYS A 95 32.26 -15.31 -11.85
N GLU A 96 31.11 -15.43 -12.51
CA GLU A 96 31.05 -15.90 -13.90
C GLU A 96 31.58 -14.87 -14.88
N GLU A 97 31.40 -13.59 -14.65
CA GLU A 97 32.03 -12.50 -15.44
C GLU A 97 33.53 -12.56 -15.39
N ASP A 98 34.11 -12.74 -14.20
CA ASP A 98 35.57 -12.88 -14.05
C ASP A 98 36.11 -14.12 -14.75
N TRP A 99 35.33 -15.18 -14.77
CA TRP A 99 35.70 -16.40 -15.49
C TRP A 99 35.61 -16.20 -17.02
N ILE A 100 34.54 -15.57 -17.52
CA ILE A 100 34.37 -15.25 -18.95
C ILE A 100 35.52 -14.35 -19.44
N LYS A 101 35.91 -13.34 -18.68
CA LYS A 101 37.03 -12.45 -19.02
C LYS A 101 38.39 -13.16 -19.12
N ARG A 102 38.60 -14.29 -18.41
CA ARG A 102 39.84 -15.05 -18.37
C ARG A 102 39.85 -16.25 -19.32
N MET A 103 38.86 -16.38 -20.19
CA MET A 103 38.62 -17.58 -20.99
C MET A 103 39.79 -18.00 -21.85
N PRO A 104 40.37 -19.23 -21.70
CA PRO A 104 41.25 -19.81 -22.70
C PRO A 104 40.43 -20.33 -23.89
N LYS A 105 40.94 -20.14 -25.12
CA LYS A 105 40.27 -20.38 -26.42
C LYS A 105 39.92 -21.83 -26.77
N ALA A 106 39.91 -22.80 -25.87
CA ALA A 106 39.71 -24.19 -26.22
C ALA A 106 38.81 -25.00 -25.28
N ARG A 107 37.79 -25.62 -25.86
CA ARG A 107 36.94 -26.76 -25.46
C ARG A 107 35.48 -26.46 -25.21
N GLY A 108 34.67 -26.71 -26.24
CA GLY A 108 33.33 -26.16 -26.51
C GLY A 108 32.15 -26.54 -25.62
N THR A 109 32.05 -27.70 -24.99
CA THR A 109 30.78 -28.16 -24.43
C THR A 109 30.53 -27.69 -23.00
N LYS A 110 31.55 -27.66 -22.17
CA LYS A 110 31.43 -27.13 -20.78
C LYS A 110 31.34 -25.62 -20.75
N ALA A 111 31.90 -24.93 -21.74
CA ALA A 111 31.82 -23.47 -21.87
C ALA A 111 30.38 -23.00 -22.19
N LYS A 112 29.64 -23.76 -23.01
CA LYS A 112 28.25 -23.40 -23.38
C LYS A 112 27.33 -23.38 -22.17
N TYR A 113 27.34 -24.41 -21.32
CA TYR A 113 26.53 -24.45 -20.09
C TYR A 113 26.81 -23.26 -19.18
N ARG A 114 28.07 -22.85 -19.02
CA ARG A 114 28.41 -21.69 -18.18
C ARG A 114 27.95 -20.36 -18.78
N ILE A 115 28.02 -20.24 -20.12
CA ILE A 115 27.51 -19.08 -20.84
C ILE A 115 26.00 -19.00 -20.69
N ASP A 116 25.28 -20.11 -20.84
CA ASP A 116 23.82 -20.15 -20.66
C ASP A 116 23.44 -19.81 -19.20
N ASN A 117 24.20 -20.31 -18.23
CA ASN A 117 24.02 -19.97 -16.81
C ASN A 117 24.30 -18.50 -16.53
N TYR A 118 25.31 -17.90 -17.15
CA TYR A 118 25.60 -16.47 -17.05
C TYR A 118 24.44 -15.63 -17.56
N HIS A 119 23.83 -15.95 -18.69
CA HIS A 119 22.69 -15.24 -19.22
C HIS A 119 21.49 -15.34 -18.27
N ARG A 120 21.20 -16.53 -17.73
CA ARG A 120 20.15 -16.74 -16.75
C ARG A 120 20.38 -15.92 -15.47
N LEU A 121 21.60 -15.93 -14.93
CA LEU A 121 21.96 -15.15 -13.75
C LEU A 121 21.83 -13.64 -14.00
N ARG A 122 22.17 -13.19 -15.21
CA ARG A 122 22.01 -11.79 -15.61
C ARG A 122 20.55 -11.36 -15.66
N GLU A 123 19.65 -12.20 -16.16
CA GLU A 123 18.21 -11.93 -16.15
C GLU A 123 17.68 -11.78 -14.71
N VAL A 124 18.02 -12.72 -13.82
CA VAL A 124 17.61 -12.65 -12.41
C VAL A 124 18.22 -11.44 -11.73
N ALA A 125 19.50 -11.14 -11.95
CA ALA A 125 20.20 -10.01 -11.34
C ALA A 125 19.70 -8.63 -11.83
N SER A 126 19.07 -8.58 -13.01
CA SER A 126 18.47 -7.36 -13.57
C SER A 126 17.05 -7.08 -13.07
N GLN A 127 16.43 -8.04 -12.41
CA GLN A 127 15.13 -7.80 -11.76
C GLN A 127 15.32 -6.78 -10.65
N GLN A 128 14.61 -5.67 -10.74
CA GLN A 128 14.54 -4.70 -9.66
C GLN A 128 13.31 -5.03 -8.82
N THR A 129 13.49 -5.28 -7.53
CA THR A 129 12.38 -5.24 -6.59
C THR A 129 11.98 -3.77 -6.44
N GLY A 130 10.92 -3.39 -7.15
CA GLY A 130 10.54 -2.01 -7.36
C GLY A 130 9.90 -1.36 -6.13
N GLN A 131 10.71 -1.00 -5.14
CA GLN A 131 10.32 0.03 -4.18
C GLN A 131 11.36 1.14 -4.26
N GLU A 132 11.15 2.09 -5.17
CA GLU A 132 11.74 3.42 -5.00
C GLU A 132 11.10 4.06 -3.77
N GLU A 133 11.83 4.11 -2.67
CA GLU A 133 11.45 4.97 -1.54
C GLU A 133 11.40 6.41 -2.05
N LEU A 134 10.21 6.95 -2.15
CA LEU A 134 10.00 8.35 -2.46
C LEU A 134 10.50 9.17 -1.26
N LYS A 135 11.75 9.60 -1.31
CA LYS A 135 12.32 10.53 -0.32
C LYS A 135 11.83 11.93 -0.67
N ILE A 136 10.80 12.37 0.03
CA ILE A 136 10.33 13.75 -0.05
C ILE A 136 11.10 14.54 0.99
N ASP A 137 12.11 15.29 0.58
CA ASP A 137 12.82 16.24 1.44
C ASP A 137 11.97 17.51 1.57
N PHE A 138 11.43 17.73 2.77
CA PHE A 138 10.76 18.98 3.10
C PHE A 138 11.76 19.96 3.70
N GLU A 139 12.03 21.06 3.00
CA GLU A 139 12.72 22.20 3.60
C GLU A 139 11.78 22.88 4.62
N ALA A 140 12.02 22.62 5.89
CA ALA A 140 11.28 23.27 6.97
C ALA A 140 11.76 24.70 7.14
N SER A 141 10.99 25.69 6.68
CA SER A 141 11.22 27.08 7.04
C SER A 141 11.04 27.28 8.55
N ARG A 142 11.83 28.20 9.14
CA ARG A 142 11.76 28.52 10.57
C ARG A 142 10.44 29.22 10.87
N MET A 143 9.43 28.47 11.30
CA MET A 143 8.17 29.02 11.83
C MET A 143 8.23 29.18 13.36
N GLY A 144 7.62 30.24 13.90
CA GLY A 144 7.49 30.46 15.33
C GLY A 144 6.69 29.38 16.05
N LYS A 145 6.65 29.38 17.39
CA LYS A 145 5.91 28.42 18.20
C LYS A 145 4.40 28.41 17.92
N LYS A 146 3.80 29.57 17.67
CA LYS A 146 2.36 29.75 17.41
C LYS A 146 2.17 29.94 15.91
N ILE A 147 1.41 29.05 15.27
CA ILE A 147 1.19 29.07 13.83
C ILE A 147 -0.13 29.77 13.50
N LEU A 148 -1.21 29.41 14.22
CA LEU A 148 -2.56 29.90 14.01
C LEU A 148 -3.30 29.92 15.32
N MET A 149 -4.15 30.92 15.53
CA MET A 149 -5.03 31.00 16.68
C MET A 149 -6.46 31.29 16.20
N ALA A 150 -7.36 30.40 16.50
CA ALA A 150 -8.80 30.65 16.40
C ALA A 150 -9.30 31.18 17.76
N LYS A 151 -10.02 32.28 17.77
CA LYS A 151 -10.63 32.83 18.95
C LYS A 151 -12.14 33.02 18.73
N ASN A 152 -12.96 32.33 19.52
CA ASN A 152 -14.41 32.44 19.48
C ASN A 152 -14.97 32.37 18.05
N LEU A 153 -14.43 31.46 17.24
CA LEU A 153 -14.82 31.29 15.84
C LEU A 153 -16.25 30.76 15.80
N THR A 154 -17.10 31.51 15.16
CA THR A 154 -18.51 31.13 14.93
C THR A 154 -18.80 31.25 13.44
N LYS A 155 -19.39 30.23 12.86
CA LYS A 155 -19.79 30.22 11.45
C LYS A 155 -21.15 29.55 11.30
N ASN A 156 -22.05 30.23 10.61
CA ASN A 156 -23.35 29.71 10.23
C ASN A 156 -23.43 29.54 8.73
N PHE A 157 -24.18 28.56 8.29
CA PHE A 157 -24.56 28.38 6.91
C PHE A 157 -26.08 28.40 6.81
N GLY A 158 -26.63 29.51 6.34
CA GLY A 158 -28.04 29.79 6.46
C GLY A 158 -28.47 29.86 7.92
N ALA A 159 -29.50 29.12 8.31
CA ALA A 159 -30.02 29.06 9.68
C ALA A 159 -29.28 28.00 10.56
N GLN A 160 -28.41 27.19 10.00
CA GLN A 160 -27.68 26.13 10.76
C GLN A 160 -26.32 26.64 11.23
N PRO A 161 -26.02 26.58 12.55
CA PRO A 161 -24.70 26.85 13.05
C PRO A 161 -23.75 25.66 12.68
N LEU A 162 -22.65 25.94 12.00
CA LEU A 162 -21.59 24.94 11.68
C LEU A 162 -20.59 24.89 12.82
N ILE A 163 -20.16 26.04 13.30
CA ILE A 163 -19.17 26.18 14.37
C ILE A 163 -19.71 27.25 15.32
N SER A 164 -19.68 27.00 16.62
CA SER A 164 -20.12 27.95 17.62
C SER A 164 -19.06 28.06 18.73
N GLY A 165 -18.48 29.25 18.84
CA GLY A 165 -17.58 29.60 19.94
C GLY A 165 -16.27 28.81 19.98
N PHE A 166 -15.79 28.28 18.84
CA PHE A 166 -14.58 27.49 18.80
C PHE A 166 -13.34 28.35 19.04
N SER A 167 -12.52 27.95 20.02
CA SER A 167 -11.23 28.59 20.30
C SER A 167 -10.16 27.52 20.41
N TYR A 168 -9.11 27.67 19.59
CA TYR A 168 -7.99 26.75 19.60
C TYR A 168 -6.72 27.46 19.14
N GLN A 169 -5.57 27.10 19.73
CA GLN A 169 -4.27 27.59 19.35
C GLN A 169 -3.49 26.44 18.72
N PHE A 170 -3.22 26.55 17.43
CA PHE A 170 -2.38 25.58 16.69
C PHE A 170 -0.90 25.85 16.99
N GLU A 171 -0.23 24.84 17.48
CA GLU A 171 1.18 24.89 17.79
C GLU A 171 2.02 24.19 16.71
N ARG A 172 3.33 24.41 16.77
CA ARG A 172 4.25 23.77 15.84
C ARG A 172 4.23 22.24 16.07
N PHE A 173 4.08 21.48 14.98
CA PHE A 173 3.99 20.02 14.93
C PHE A 173 2.64 19.42 15.35
N ASP A 174 1.64 20.22 15.64
CA ASP A 174 0.29 19.70 15.81
C ASP A 174 -0.19 18.98 14.55
N LYS A 175 -0.82 17.82 14.73
CA LYS A 175 -1.48 17.05 13.68
C LYS A 175 -2.92 16.85 14.10
N ILE A 176 -3.83 17.60 13.49
CA ILE A 176 -5.23 17.65 13.90
C ILE A 176 -6.10 17.07 12.79
N GLY A 177 -6.91 16.06 13.13
CA GLY A 177 -7.95 15.51 12.28
C GLY A 177 -9.32 16.11 12.60
N ILE A 178 -10.10 16.42 11.58
CA ILE A 178 -11.49 16.86 11.73
C ILE A 178 -12.40 15.72 11.30
N VAL A 179 -13.25 15.24 12.21
CA VAL A 179 -14.21 14.16 11.96
C VAL A 179 -15.63 14.68 12.19
N GLY A 180 -16.59 14.08 11.52
CA GLY A 180 -18.01 14.43 11.65
C GLY A 180 -18.86 13.77 10.57
N PRO A 181 -20.20 13.76 10.74
CA PRO A 181 -21.14 13.24 9.75
C PRO A 181 -21.01 13.93 8.39
N ASN A 182 -21.49 13.26 7.34
CA ASN A 182 -21.57 13.87 6.02
C ASN A 182 -22.56 15.05 6.05
N GLY A 183 -22.20 16.13 5.34
CA GLY A 183 -23.02 17.35 5.33
C GLY A 183 -22.86 18.28 6.55
N CYS A 184 -22.04 17.94 7.56
CA CYS A 184 -21.83 18.79 8.72
C CYS A 184 -20.91 20.00 8.47
N GLY A 185 -20.36 20.18 7.27
CA GLY A 185 -19.54 21.33 6.89
C GLY A 185 -18.05 21.18 7.13
N LYS A 186 -17.54 19.94 7.26
CA LYS A 186 -16.11 19.62 7.37
C LYS A 186 -15.38 19.79 6.05
#